data_ca5942e5d23836f37f5bffdc785b5f50
#
_entry.id   ca5942e5d23836f37f5bffdc785b5f50
#
_cell.length_a   1.000
_cell.length_b   1.000
_cell.length_c   1.000
_cell.angle_alpha   90.00
_cell.angle_beta   90.00
_cell.angle_gamma   90.00
#
_symmetry.space_group_name_H-M   'P 1'
#
loop_
_entity.id
_entity.type
_entity.pdbx_description
1 polymer ?
#
loop_
_entity_poly.entity_id
_entity_poly.type
_entity_poly.pdbx_seq_one_letter_code
_entity_poly.pdbx_strand_id
1 'polypeptide(L)'
;MYTQISSFKINKVIFKTEKFNKNDELKIVQITDFHDNKRINKAKMMKEIKELNPDIIVLTGDIIDFKTEDFTNTISLMKGLLKINSHVYFVEGNHELRHKKGQEFLSYIKKIGINIIDNDCKKVIINGKHINICGVEFLLEKTDFEKAVSNIENDKYTILLSHSPNRPLIYVDSRVDLILSGHTHGGQVRLPVVGAIVAPGQGLFPKYDKGVYPLGNTTLYIDSGLGCSVQPIRFLNKVQFSYIIVKGER
;
A
#
# COMPACT_ATOMS: atom_id res chain seq x y z
N MET A 1 -2.84 -17.65 17.80
CA MET A 1 -1.85 -16.59 17.54
C MET A 1 -1.02 -16.87 16.28
N TYR A 2 -0.40 -18.03 16.13
CA TYR A 2 0.40 -18.41 14.93
C TYR A 2 -0.36 -18.23 13.60
N THR A 3 -1.60 -18.67 13.51
CA THR A 3 -2.43 -18.52 12.29
C THR A 3 -2.72 -17.08 11.88
N GLN A 4 -2.62 -16.13 12.81
CA GLN A 4 -2.84 -14.70 12.52
C GLN A 4 -1.70 -14.09 11.69
N ILE A 5 -0.50 -14.69 11.72
CA ILE A 5 0.71 -14.18 11.07
C ILE A 5 1.25 -15.08 9.95
N SER A 6 0.72 -16.29 9.79
CA SER A 6 1.17 -17.29 8.80
C SER A 6 0.18 -17.54 7.67
N SER A 7 -1.10 -17.26 7.89
CA SER A 7 -2.13 -17.37 6.86
C SER A 7 -2.77 -16.00 6.62
N PHE A 8 -2.76 -15.54 5.39
CA PHE A 8 -3.34 -14.26 5.01
C PHE A 8 -4.84 -14.38 4.70
N LYS A 9 -5.52 -13.25 4.74
CA LYS A 9 -6.84 -13.06 4.14
C LYS A 9 -6.75 -12.03 3.00
N ILE A 10 -7.68 -12.09 2.08
CA ILE A 10 -7.89 -11.07 1.05
C ILE A 10 -8.99 -10.13 1.57
N ASN A 11 -8.66 -8.87 1.70
CA ASN A 11 -9.64 -7.85 2.09
C ASN A 11 -10.17 -7.16 0.85
N LYS A 12 -11.43 -7.42 0.50
CA LYS A 12 -12.07 -6.79 -0.66
C LYS A 12 -12.70 -5.47 -0.27
N VAL A 13 -12.38 -4.41 -1.02
CA VAL A 13 -12.92 -3.06 -0.82
C VAL A 13 -13.38 -2.50 -2.16
N ILE A 14 -14.50 -1.78 -2.16
CA ILE A 14 -15.05 -1.16 -3.37
C ILE A 14 -15.18 0.33 -3.12
N PHE A 15 -14.60 1.13 -4.02
CA PHE A 15 -14.78 2.57 -4.11
C PHE A 15 -15.57 2.90 -5.37
N LYS A 16 -16.13 4.09 -5.42
CA LYS A 16 -16.91 4.59 -6.54
C LYS A 16 -16.37 5.94 -6.97
N THR A 17 -16.51 6.26 -8.26
CA THR A 17 -16.02 7.51 -8.82
C THR A 17 -16.85 7.94 -10.04
N GLU A 18 -17.11 9.24 -10.15
CA GLU A 18 -17.68 9.84 -11.36
C GLU A 18 -16.64 10.07 -12.48
N LYS A 19 -15.34 9.85 -12.20
CA LYS A 19 -14.26 10.00 -13.17
C LYS A 19 -14.13 8.82 -14.16
N PHE A 20 -14.86 7.73 -13.90
CA PHE A 20 -14.96 6.57 -14.79
C PHE A 20 -16.39 6.42 -15.32
N ASN A 21 -16.54 5.83 -16.52
CA ASN A 21 -17.85 5.48 -17.04
C ASN A 21 -18.47 4.34 -16.20
N LYS A 22 -19.80 4.24 -16.20
CA LYS A 22 -20.58 3.32 -15.35
C LYS A 22 -20.14 1.85 -15.40
N ASN A 23 -19.62 1.38 -16.51
CA ASN A 23 -19.19 -0.01 -16.68
C ASN A 23 -17.67 -0.20 -16.49
N ASP A 24 -16.95 0.89 -16.23
CA ASP A 24 -15.52 0.84 -16.04
C ASP A 24 -15.18 0.46 -14.60
N GLU A 25 -14.15 -0.36 -14.45
CA GLU A 25 -13.57 -0.67 -13.15
C GLU A 25 -12.04 -0.67 -13.22
N LEU A 26 -11.41 -0.31 -12.13
CA LEU A 26 -9.97 -0.43 -11.92
C LEU A 26 -9.72 -1.38 -10.75
N LYS A 27 -9.00 -2.47 -11.01
CA LYS A 27 -8.67 -3.51 -10.03
C LYS A 27 -7.26 -3.33 -9.51
N ILE A 28 -7.14 -3.14 -8.21
CA ILE A 28 -5.87 -2.87 -7.55
C ILE A 28 -5.61 -3.96 -6.52
N VAL A 29 -4.41 -4.53 -6.52
CA VAL A 29 -3.91 -5.30 -5.39
C VAL A 29 -2.96 -4.41 -4.60
N GLN A 30 -3.25 -4.19 -3.31
CA GLN A 30 -2.34 -3.50 -2.38
C GLN A 30 -1.68 -4.50 -1.46
N ILE A 31 -0.35 -4.45 -1.40
CA ILE A 31 0.50 -5.17 -0.46
C ILE A 31 1.31 -4.15 0.33
N THR A 32 1.34 -4.29 1.65
CA THR A 32 2.09 -3.42 2.54
C THR A 32 2.65 -4.21 3.71
N ASP A 33 3.65 -3.65 4.39
CA ASP A 33 4.18 -4.19 5.65
C ASP A 33 4.43 -5.69 5.60
N PHE A 34 5.11 -6.17 4.54
CA PHE A 34 5.43 -7.58 4.38
C PHE A 34 6.53 -8.01 5.37
N HIS A 35 7.49 -7.11 5.68
CA HIS A 35 8.57 -7.32 6.64
C HIS A 35 9.29 -8.65 6.44
N ASP A 36 9.57 -9.00 5.19
CA ASP A 36 10.21 -10.27 4.83
C ASP A 36 9.55 -11.51 5.47
N ASN A 37 8.24 -11.51 5.63
CA ASN A 37 7.49 -12.55 6.34
C ASN A 37 7.61 -13.92 5.67
N LYS A 38 8.57 -14.71 6.12
CA LYS A 38 8.86 -16.08 5.61
C LYS A 38 7.77 -17.10 5.95
N ARG A 39 6.79 -16.76 6.81
CA ARG A 39 5.69 -17.64 7.20
C ARG A 39 4.55 -17.64 6.17
N ILE A 40 4.49 -16.65 5.30
CA ILE A 40 3.46 -16.56 4.26
C ILE A 40 3.75 -17.58 3.16
N ASN A 41 2.74 -18.36 2.82
CA ASN A 41 2.79 -19.22 1.64
C ASN A 41 2.70 -18.34 0.37
N LYS A 42 3.87 -17.94 -0.15
CA LYS A 42 3.98 -17.08 -1.34
C LYS A 42 3.39 -17.73 -2.58
N ALA A 43 3.54 -19.04 -2.76
CA ALA A 43 2.99 -19.73 -3.93
C ALA A 43 1.46 -19.62 -3.96
N LYS A 44 0.81 -19.85 -2.80
CA LYS A 44 -0.63 -19.63 -2.65
C LYS A 44 -1.00 -18.19 -2.91
N MET A 45 -0.26 -17.24 -2.33
CA MET A 45 -0.53 -15.81 -2.49
C MET A 45 -0.42 -15.37 -3.97
N MET A 46 0.62 -15.81 -4.69
CA MET A 46 0.77 -15.54 -6.12
C MET A 46 -0.39 -16.10 -6.95
N LYS A 47 -0.84 -17.32 -6.63
CA LYS A 47 -1.99 -17.93 -7.29
C LYS A 47 -3.26 -17.08 -7.09
N GLU A 48 -3.57 -16.73 -5.84
CA GLU A 48 -4.73 -15.88 -5.50
C GLU A 48 -4.66 -14.51 -6.21
N ILE A 49 -3.50 -13.84 -6.19
CA ILE A 49 -3.33 -12.54 -6.87
C ILE A 49 -3.53 -12.69 -8.38
N LYS A 50 -3.01 -13.76 -8.99
CA LYS A 50 -3.20 -14.02 -10.42
C LYS A 50 -4.68 -14.25 -10.76
N GLU A 51 -5.41 -14.97 -9.93
CA GLU A 51 -6.85 -15.22 -10.10
C GLU A 51 -7.69 -13.93 -9.97
N LEU A 52 -7.27 -12.99 -9.11
CA LEU A 52 -7.89 -11.67 -8.99
C LEU A 52 -7.70 -10.79 -10.23
N ASN A 53 -6.74 -11.12 -11.08
CA ASN A 53 -6.40 -10.41 -12.32
C ASN A 53 -6.37 -8.88 -12.14
N PRO A 54 -5.46 -8.35 -11.29
CA PRO A 54 -5.38 -6.92 -11.02
C PRO A 54 -4.89 -6.14 -12.24
N ASP A 55 -5.40 -4.94 -12.44
CA ASP A 55 -4.92 -4.00 -13.44
C ASP A 55 -3.61 -3.33 -13.02
N ILE A 56 -3.44 -3.13 -11.71
CA ILE A 56 -2.22 -2.60 -11.09
C ILE A 56 -1.95 -3.30 -9.75
N ILE A 57 -0.68 -3.35 -9.36
CA ILE A 57 -0.25 -3.80 -8.03
C ILE A 57 0.50 -2.65 -7.38
N VAL A 58 0.16 -2.33 -6.15
CA VAL A 58 0.81 -1.28 -5.38
C VAL A 58 1.44 -1.84 -4.11
N LEU A 59 2.67 -1.41 -3.84
CA LEU A 59 3.45 -1.79 -2.67
C LEU A 59 3.62 -0.53 -1.82
N THR A 60 2.94 -0.45 -0.69
CA THR A 60 2.93 0.76 0.15
C THR A 60 3.92 0.66 1.31
N GLY A 61 5.16 0.23 1.02
CA GLY A 61 6.31 0.27 1.93
C GLY A 61 6.41 -0.86 2.94
N ASP A 62 7.52 -0.86 3.67
CA ASP A 62 7.90 -1.85 4.70
C ASP A 62 7.82 -3.30 4.17
N ILE A 63 8.34 -3.50 2.96
CA ILE A 63 8.41 -4.83 2.33
C ILE A 63 9.57 -5.62 2.90
N ILE A 64 10.67 -4.95 3.27
CA ILE A 64 11.75 -5.52 4.08
C ILE A 64 11.57 -5.12 5.56
N ASP A 65 12.25 -5.83 6.46
CA ASP A 65 12.45 -5.38 7.84
C ASP A 65 13.83 -4.74 7.96
N PHE A 66 14.02 -3.76 8.84
CA PHE A 66 15.32 -3.11 9.03
C PHE A 66 16.42 -4.06 9.52
N LYS A 67 16.05 -5.30 9.93
CA LYS A 67 16.94 -6.40 10.32
C LYS A 67 17.10 -7.46 9.24
N THR A 68 16.48 -7.30 8.07
CA THR A 68 16.56 -8.29 6.99
C THR A 68 18.00 -8.38 6.49
N GLU A 69 18.66 -9.51 6.67
CA GLU A 69 20.04 -9.74 6.21
C GLU A 69 20.09 -10.18 4.74
N ASP A 70 19.12 -11.00 4.34
CA ASP A 70 19.01 -11.57 3.00
C ASP A 70 17.67 -11.20 2.36
N PHE A 71 17.70 -10.49 1.26
CA PHE A 71 16.52 -10.03 0.51
C PHE A 71 15.91 -11.09 -0.42
N THR A 72 16.46 -12.30 -0.49
CA THR A 72 16.04 -13.34 -1.45
C THR A 72 14.52 -13.61 -1.36
N ASN A 73 13.97 -13.69 -0.16
CA ASN A 73 12.53 -13.93 0.04
C ASN A 73 11.67 -12.77 -0.51
N THR A 74 12.05 -11.55 -0.22
CA THR A 74 11.35 -10.32 -0.68
C THR A 74 11.52 -10.11 -2.19
N ILE A 75 12.73 -10.32 -2.72
CA ILE A 75 12.99 -10.24 -4.16
C ILE A 75 12.19 -11.29 -4.92
N SER A 76 12.09 -12.52 -4.39
CA SER A 76 11.24 -13.56 -4.96
C SER A 76 9.77 -13.15 -5.02
N LEU A 77 9.25 -12.48 -3.99
CA LEU A 77 7.90 -11.90 -3.99
C LEU A 77 7.76 -10.90 -5.14
N MET A 78 8.64 -9.91 -5.23
CA MET A 78 8.55 -8.85 -6.25
C MET A 78 8.65 -9.39 -7.68
N LYS A 79 9.57 -10.32 -7.93
CA LYS A 79 9.65 -11.02 -9.22
C LYS A 79 8.38 -11.81 -9.54
N GLY A 80 7.74 -12.40 -8.54
CA GLY A 80 6.46 -13.07 -8.68
C GLY A 80 5.34 -12.12 -9.09
N LEU A 81 5.26 -10.94 -8.46
CA LEU A 81 4.29 -9.91 -8.79
C LEU A 81 4.47 -9.36 -10.21
N LEU A 82 5.72 -9.09 -10.61
CA LEU A 82 6.05 -8.65 -11.98
C LEU A 82 5.69 -9.67 -13.07
N LYS A 83 5.68 -10.97 -12.75
CA LYS A 83 5.21 -12.01 -13.67
C LYS A 83 3.67 -12.01 -13.82
N ILE A 84 2.95 -11.48 -12.84
CA ILE A 84 1.49 -11.37 -12.88
C ILE A 84 1.09 -10.10 -13.62
N ASN A 85 1.72 -8.97 -13.29
CA ASN A 85 1.44 -7.67 -13.88
C ASN A 85 2.72 -6.80 -13.93
N SER A 86 2.98 -6.12 -15.03
CA SER A 86 4.12 -5.20 -15.17
C SER A 86 3.88 -3.84 -14.51
N HIS A 87 2.62 -3.47 -14.23
CA HIS A 87 2.24 -2.24 -13.54
C HIS A 87 2.35 -2.42 -12.02
N VAL A 88 3.58 -2.57 -11.52
CA VAL A 88 3.88 -2.66 -10.09
C VAL A 88 4.51 -1.35 -9.64
N TYR A 89 3.86 -0.66 -8.70
CA TYR A 89 4.29 0.62 -8.15
C TYR A 89 4.67 0.47 -6.68
N PHE A 90 5.68 1.20 -6.25
CA PHE A 90 6.23 1.11 -4.91
C PHE A 90 6.53 2.50 -4.35
N VAL A 91 6.25 2.69 -3.07
CA VAL A 91 6.78 3.78 -2.24
C VAL A 91 7.51 3.19 -1.04
N GLU A 92 8.58 3.86 -0.60
CA GLU A 92 9.37 3.36 0.53
C GLU A 92 8.63 3.54 1.87
N GLY A 93 8.90 2.61 2.78
CA GLY A 93 8.51 2.70 4.19
C GLY A 93 9.70 3.07 5.08
N ASN A 94 9.42 3.16 6.37
CA ASN A 94 10.47 3.48 7.34
C ASN A 94 11.50 2.35 7.53
N HIS A 95 11.16 1.13 7.20
CA HIS A 95 12.10 0.01 7.27
C HIS A 95 13.09 0.03 6.11
N GLU A 96 12.67 0.34 4.90
CA GLU A 96 13.58 0.58 3.78
C GLU A 96 14.55 1.72 4.09
N LEU A 97 14.03 2.85 4.58
CA LEU A 97 14.80 4.04 4.90
C LEU A 97 15.87 3.78 6.00
N ARG A 98 15.52 3.01 7.04
CA ARG A 98 16.42 2.72 8.17
C ARG A 98 17.36 1.55 7.92
N HIS A 99 17.16 0.79 6.86
CA HIS A 99 17.97 -0.38 6.57
C HIS A 99 19.35 0.01 6.03
N LYS A 100 20.42 -0.59 6.58
CA LYS A 100 21.82 -0.29 6.17
C LYS A 100 22.05 -0.46 4.66
N LYS A 101 21.34 -1.39 4.02
CA LYS A 101 21.39 -1.67 2.57
C LYS A 101 20.07 -1.28 1.88
N GLY A 102 19.30 -0.36 2.45
CA GLY A 102 18.00 0.05 1.89
C GLY A 102 18.14 0.62 0.49
N GLN A 103 19.11 1.50 0.26
CA GLN A 103 19.37 2.08 -1.06
C GLN A 103 19.85 1.03 -2.09
N GLU A 104 20.61 0.03 -1.65
CA GLU A 104 21.00 -1.10 -2.51
C GLU A 104 19.76 -1.92 -2.90
N PHE A 105 18.88 -2.19 -1.94
CA PHE A 105 17.60 -2.86 -2.18
C PHE A 105 16.72 -2.08 -3.16
N LEU A 106 16.51 -0.78 -2.94
CA LEU A 106 15.73 0.09 -3.82
C LEU A 106 16.31 0.11 -5.25
N SER A 107 17.62 0.25 -5.37
CA SER A 107 18.30 0.21 -6.67
C SER A 107 18.08 -1.12 -7.39
N TYR A 108 18.12 -2.23 -6.65
CA TYR A 108 17.89 -3.55 -7.22
C TYR A 108 16.45 -3.73 -7.69
N ILE A 109 15.44 -3.37 -6.88
CA ILE A 109 14.03 -3.53 -7.26
C ILE A 109 13.65 -2.65 -8.45
N LYS A 110 14.21 -1.45 -8.55
CA LYS A 110 14.10 -0.58 -9.72
C LYS A 110 14.67 -1.25 -10.97
N LYS A 111 15.85 -1.87 -10.86
CA LYS A 111 16.52 -2.58 -11.98
C LYS A 111 15.70 -3.77 -12.49
N ILE A 112 14.96 -4.47 -11.64
CA ILE A 112 14.10 -5.58 -12.07
C ILE A 112 12.73 -5.15 -12.62
N GLY A 113 12.41 -3.85 -12.60
CA GLY A 113 11.20 -3.29 -13.22
C GLY A 113 10.11 -2.80 -12.26
N ILE A 114 10.37 -2.73 -10.96
CA ILE A 114 9.44 -2.09 -10.00
C ILE A 114 9.48 -0.57 -10.22
N ASN A 115 8.31 0.05 -10.37
CA ASN A 115 8.19 1.49 -10.49
C ASN A 115 8.21 2.14 -9.10
N ILE A 116 9.36 2.67 -8.68
CA ILE A 116 9.48 3.48 -7.47
C ILE A 116 9.00 4.89 -7.82
N ILE A 117 8.06 5.43 -7.02
CA ILE A 117 7.40 6.71 -7.26
C ILE A 117 7.44 7.64 -6.04
N ASP A 118 8.52 7.59 -5.28
CA ASP A 118 8.72 8.51 -4.15
C ASP A 118 8.81 9.96 -4.65
N ASN A 119 7.96 10.84 -4.10
CA ASN A 119 7.83 12.27 -4.45
C ASN A 119 7.65 12.51 -5.96
N ASP A 120 6.91 11.62 -6.63
CA ASP A 120 6.68 11.66 -8.08
C ASP A 120 5.23 11.26 -8.41
N CYS A 121 4.81 11.56 -9.64
CA CYS A 121 3.50 11.19 -10.16
C CYS A 121 3.61 10.69 -11.60
N LYS A 122 3.06 9.52 -11.87
CA LYS A 122 2.99 8.93 -13.21
C LYS A 122 1.58 8.98 -13.76
N LYS A 123 1.44 9.52 -14.95
CA LYS A 123 0.24 9.43 -15.76
C LYS A 123 0.29 8.13 -16.54
N VAL A 124 -0.70 7.28 -16.34
CA VAL A 124 -0.73 5.95 -16.96
C VAL A 124 -2.08 5.69 -17.60
N ILE A 125 -2.06 4.88 -18.64
CA ILE A 125 -3.28 4.42 -19.31
C ILE A 125 -3.44 2.94 -19.00
N ILE A 126 -4.48 2.59 -18.29
CA ILE A 126 -4.80 1.22 -17.87
C ILE A 126 -6.17 0.84 -18.45
N ASN A 127 -6.19 -0.11 -19.37
CA ASN A 127 -7.43 -0.55 -20.03
C ASN A 127 -8.27 0.62 -20.57
N GLY A 128 -7.59 1.58 -21.24
CA GLY A 128 -8.21 2.79 -21.79
C GLY A 128 -8.54 3.89 -20.76
N LYS A 129 -8.34 3.67 -19.47
CA LYS A 129 -8.54 4.67 -18.42
C LYS A 129 -7.24 5.44 -18.15
N HIS A 130 -7.32 6.76 -18.25
CA HIS A 130 -6.22 7.65 -17.83
C HIS A 130 -6.31 7.87 -16.34
N ILE A 131 -5.25 7.54 -15.59
CA ILE A 131 -5.18 7.70 -14.14
C ILE A 131 -3.84 8.32 -13.75
N ASN A 132 -3.82 9.02 -12.62
CA ASN A 132 -2.59 9.46 -11.98
C ASN A 132 -2.24 8.50 -10.84
N ILE A 133 -0.99 8.00 -10.83
CA ILE A 133 -0.44 7.22 -9.71
C ILE A 133 0.71 8.00 -9.15
N CYS A 134 0.49 8.61 -8.00
CA CYS A 134 1.45 9.45 -7.30
C CYS A 134 1.96 8.74 -6.06
N GLY A 135 3.13 9.10 -5.59
CA GLY A 135 3.70 8.55 -4.38
C GLY A 135 4.50 9.58 -3.61
N VAL A 136 4.56 9.38 -2.31
CA VAL A 136 5.35 10.21 -1.40
C VAL A 136 6.20 9.32 -0.51
N GLU A 137 7.42 9.78 -0.24
CA GLU A 137 8.34 9.09 0.65
C GLU A 137 7.89 9.16 2.12
N PHE A 138 8.51 8.33 2.97
CA PHE A 138 8.14 8.26 4.38
C PHE A 138 8.40 9.58 5.14
N LEU A 139 9.51 10.27 4.88
CA LEU A 139 9.86 11.55 5.51
C LEU A 139 9.27 12.75 4.77
N LEU A 140 8.03 12.66 4.34
CA LEU A 140 7.34 13.67 3.57
C LEU A 140 7.40 15.07 4.20
N GLU A 141 7.91 16.03 3.43
CA GLU A 141 7.79 17.46 3.69
C GLU A 141 6.70 18.06 2.79
N LYS A 142 6.30 19.30 3.10
CA LYS A 142 5.27 20.01 2.30
C LYS A 142 5.69 20.18 0.84
N THR A 143 6.94 20.54 0.62
CA THR A 143 7.53 20.72 -0.72
C THR A 143 7.52 19.43 -1.54
N ASP A 144 7.77 18.29 -0.90
CA ASP A 144 7.75 16.97 -1.54
C ASP A 144 6.33 16.57 -1.94
N PHE A 145 5.37 16.84 -1.06
CA PHE A 145 3.96 16.62 -1.38
C PHE A 145 3.52 17.51 -2.56
N GLU A 146 3.81 18.80 -2.53
CA GLU A 146 3.48 19.74 -3.62
C GLU A 146 4.11 19.29 -4.94
N LYS A 147 5.35 18.82 -4.91
CA LYS A 147 6.04 18.25 -6.07
C LYS A 147 5.33 17.00 -6.59
N ALA A 148 5.01 16.05 -5.69
CA ALA A 148 4.33 14.82 -6.05
C ALA A 148 2.98 15.06 -6.73
N VAL A 149 2.24 16.10 -6.32
CA VAL A 149 0.91 16.40 -6.87
C VAL A 149 0.90 17.50 -7.93
N SER A 150 2.05 18.08 -8.28
CA SER A 150 2.14 19.24 -9.18
C SER A 150 1.62 18.95 -10.60
N ASN A 151 1.84 17.75 -11.08
CA ASN A 151 1.53 17.33 -12.46
C ASN A 151 0.22 16.54 -12.60
N ILE A 152 -0.64 16.55 -11.56
CA ILE A 152 -1.93 15.85 -11.59
C ILE A 152 -2.87 16.49 -12.62
N GLU A 153 -3.50 15.65 -13.44
CA GLU A 153 -4.65 16.05 -14.26
C GLU A 153 -5.93 15.91 -13.42
N ASN A 154 -6.57 17.04 -13.10
CA ASN A 154 -7.68 17.13 -12.14
C ASN A 154 -8.92 16.32 -12.55
N ASP A 155 -9.13 16.11 -13.84
CA ASP A 155 -10.24 15.32 -14.39
C ASP A 155 -9.97 13.80 -14.40
N LYS A 156 -8.76 13.38 -14.02
CA LYS A 156 -8.37 11.97 -13.95
C LYS A 156 -8.41 11.46 -12.52
N TYR A 157 -8.71 10.16 -12.39
CA TYR A 157 -8.68 9.51 -11.08
C TYR A 157 -7.25 9.44 -10.55
N THR A 158 -7.05 9.94 -9.34
CA THR A 158 -5.73 10.08 -8.74
C THR A 158 -5.59 9.19 -7.51
N ILE A 159 -4.62 8.29 -7.55
CA ILE A 159 -4.22 7.44 -6.43
C ILE A 159 -2.89 7.97 -5.89
N LEU A 160 -2.84 8.24 -4.58
CA LEU A 160 -1.62 8.60 -3.86
C LEU A 160 -1.17 7.43 -2.99
N LEU A 161 0.04 6.95 -3.20
CA LEU A 161 0.67 5.96 -2.34
C LEU A 161 1.47 6.67 -1.25
N SER A 162 1.24 6.29 0.00
CA SER A 162 2.00 6.78 1.15
C SER A 162 2.10 5.68 2.20
N HIS A 163 3.31 5.31 2.61
CA HIS A 163 3.45 4.27 3.63
C HIS A 163 2.73 4.66 4.92
N SER A 164 3.03 5.83 5.49
CA SER A 164 2.39 6.31 6.71
C SER A 164 1.11 7.10 6.43
N PRO A 165 -0.04 6.75 7.03
CA PRO A 165 -1.29 7.50 6.84
C PRO A 165 -1.23 8.90 7.44
N ASN A 166 -0.38 9.14 8.43
CA ASN A 166 -0.31 10.42 9.14
C ASN A 166 0.31 11.53 8.29
N ARG A 167 1.15 11.19 7.32
CA ARG A 167 1.89 12.17 6.53
C ARG A 167 1.00 12.92 5.53
N PRO A 168 0.29 12.24 4.61
CA PRO A 168 -0.55 12.95 3.65
C PRO A 168 -1.75 13.65 4.32
N LEU A 169 -2.17 13.25 5.53
CA LEU A 169 -3.26 13.94 6.25
C LEU A 169 -2.95 15.40 6.58
N ILE A 170 -1.67 15.77 6.67
CA ILE A 170 -1.26 17.16 6.93
C ILE A 170 -1.44 18.02 5.67
N TYR A 171 -1.37 17.41 4.48
CA TYR A 171 -1.32 18.09 3.19
C TYR A 171 -2.42 17.62 2.23
N VAL A 172 -3.57 17.16 2.74
CA VAL A 172 -4.66 16.66 1.90
C VAL A 172 -4.98 17.65 0.78
N ASP A 173 -4.92 17.17 -0.43
CA ASP A 173 -5.21 17.92 -1.64
C ASP A 173 -6.47 17.35 -2.31
N SER A 174 -7.44 18.21 -2.62
CA SER A 174 -8.72 17.83 -3.21
C SER A 174 -8.60 17.16 -4.60
N ARG A 175 -7.42 17.22 -5.22
CA ARG A 175 -7.12 16.54 -6.49
C ARG A 175 -6.83 15.04 -6.31
N VAL A 176 -6.56 14.58 -5.10
CA VAL A 176 -6.33 13.17 -4.78
C VAL A 176 -7.65 12.51 -4.43
N ASP A 177 -8.03 11.47 -5.15
CA ASP A 177 -9.28 10.73 -4.91
C ASP A 177 -9.10 9.63 -3.84
N LEU A 178 -7.96 8.90 -3.90
CA LEU A 178 -7.71 7.75 -3.03
C LEU A 178 -6.26 7.77 -2.52
N ILE A 179 -6.10 7.71 -1.21
CA ILE A 179 -4.80 7.50 -0.56
C ILE A 179 -4.73 6.05 -0.10
N LEU A 180 -3.67 5.34 -0.47
CA LEU A 180 -3.40 3.97 -0.06
C LEU A 180 -2.20 3.95 0.89
N SER A 181 -2.41 3.45 2.12
CA SER A 181 -1.42 3.43 3.19
C SER A 181 -1.33 2.08 3.90
N GLY A 182 -0.25 1.90 4.66
CA GLY A 182 0.02 0.80 5.57
C GLY A 182 0.48 1.30 6.93
N HIS A 183 1.66 0.82 7.39
CA HIS A 183 2.41 1.28 8.56
C HIS A 183 1.80 0.96 9.93
N THR A 184 0.49 1.02 10.08
CA THR A 184 -0.20 0.88 11.36
C THR A 184 -0.31 -0.56 11.83
N HIS A 185 -0.09 -1.51 10.93
CA HIS A 185 -0.35 -2.95 11.15
C HIS A 185 -1.77 -3.23 11.67
N GLY A 186 -2.72 -2.31 11.44
CA GLY A 186 -4.05 -2.36 12.03
C GLY A 186 -4.03 -2.34 13.57
N GLY A 187 -2.96 -1.80 14.17
CA GLY A 187 -2.71 -1.76 15.60
C GLY A 187 -2.29 -3.09 16.22
N GLN A 188 -1.81 -4.04 15.42
CA GLN A 188 -1.36 -5.40 15.81
C GLN A 188 -2.32 -6.16 16.73
N VAL A 189 -2.61 -5.62 17.93
CA VAL A 189 -3.55 -6.13 18.92
C VAL A 189 -4.82 -5.29 18.88
N ARG A 190 -5.94 -5.94 18.64
CA ARG A 190 -7.25 -5.29 18.57
C ARG A 190 -8.18 -5.89 19.61
N LEU A 191 -9.00 -5.07 20.21
CA LEU A 191 -10.09 -5.51 21.09
C LEU A 191 -11.44 -5.31 20.38
N PRO A 192 -12.42 -6.19 20.67
CA PRO A 192 -13.78 -5.95 20.21
C PRO A 192 -14.27 -4.58 20.69
N VAL A 193 -15.00 -3.86 19.84
CA VAL A 193 -15.57 -2.53 20.08
C VAL A 193 -14.51 -1.42 20.14
N VAL A 194 -13.41 -1.61 20.87
CA VAL A 194 -12.35 -0.60 21.08
C VAL A 194 -11.47 -0.40 19.84
N GLY A 195 -11.27 -1.47 19.04
CA GLY A 195 -10.36 -1.42 17.89
C GLY A 195 -8.90 -1.60 18.29
N ALA A 196 -8.00 -0.89 17.62
CA ALA A 196 -6.57 -0.93 17.91
C ALA A 196 -6.23 -0.30 19.25
N ILE A 197 -5.30 -0.95 20.00
CA ILE A 197 -4.83 -0.37 21.25
C ILE A 197 -3.71 0.63 21.00
N VAL A 198 -2.81 0.35 20.06
CA VAL A 198 -1.66 1.19 19.74
C VAL A 198 -1.31 1.08 18.27
N ALA A 199 -0.91 2.19 17.66
CA ALA A 199 -0.35 2.18 16.31
C ALA A 199 0.90 3.08 16.23
N PRO A 200 1.87 2.73 15.37
CA PRO A 200 3.05 3.56 15.13
C PRO A 200 2.66 4.99 14.75
N GLY A 201 3.36 5.98 15.30
CA GLY A 201 3.15 7.39 15.00
C GLY A 201 1.85 8.00 15.55
N GLN A 202 0.98 7.22 16.22
CA GLN A 202 -0.28 7.71 16.81
C GLN A 202 -0.44 7.40 18.30
N GLY A 203 0.39 6.50 18.87
CA GLY A 203 0.32 6.12 20.29
C GLY A 203 -0.90 5.25 20.62
N LEU A 204 -1.49 5.47 21.79
CA LEU A 204 -2.64 4.70 22.30
C LEU A 204 -3.95 5.16 21.64
N PHE A 205 -4.83 4.19 21.36
CA PHE A 205 -6.15 4.39 20.75
C PHE A 205 -6.10 5.23 19.47
N PRO A 206 -5.39 4.75 18.45
CA PRO A 206 -5.16 5.50 17.23
C PRO A 206 -6.46 5.79 16.48
N LYS A 207 -6.56 7.00 15.92
CA LYS A 207 -7.69 7.40 15.08
C LYS A 207 -7.69 6.67 13.74
N TYR A 208 -6.51 6.46 13.18
CA TYR A 208 -6.32 5.87 11.85
C TYR A 208 -5.57 4.54 11.97
N ASP A 209 -6.30 3.45 12.20
CA ASP A 209 -5.69 2.14 12.42
C ASP A 209 -5.75 1.22 11.18
N LYS A 210 -6.92 0.96 10.63
CA LYS A 210 -7.15 0.24 9.36
C LYS A 210 -8.57 0.46 8.86
N GLY A 211 -8.74 0.37 7.55
CA GLY A 211 -10.05 0.53 6.90
C GLY A 211 -10.15 1.83 6.12
N VAL A 212 -11.37 2.29 5.93
CA VAL A 212 -11.72 3.42 5.06
C VAL A 212 -12.03 4.65 5.91
N TYR A 213 -11.43 5.77 5.57
CA TYR A 213 -11.61 7.05 6.23
C TYR A 213 -11.91 8.16 5.21
N PRO A 214 -13.14 8.67 5.14
CA PRO A 214 -13.47 9.82 4.30
C PRO A 214 -12.76 11.09 4.80
N LEU A 215 -12.14 11.84 3.88
CA LEU A 215 -11.40 13.07 4.14
C LEU A 215 -11.87 14.17 3.15
N GLY A 216 -13.13 14.58 3.25
CA GLY A 216 -13.75 15.46 2.25
C GLY A 216 -13.91 14.74 0.91
N ASN A 217 -13.30 15.28 -0.15
CA ASN A 217 -13.32 14.66 -1.49
C ASN A 217 -12.30 13.52 -1.66
N THR A 218 -11.41 13.32 -0.70
CA THR A 218 -10.40 12.29 -0.71
C THR A 218 -10.81 11.13 0.20
N THR A 219 -10.51 9.90 -0.17
CA THR A 219 -10.65 8.74 0.71
C THR A 219 -9.27 8.20 1.10
N LEU A 220 -9.03 8.03 2.40
CA LEU A 220 -7.87 7.30 2.89
C LEU A 220 -8.26 5.84 3.14
N TYR A 221 -7.49 4.91 2.59
CA TYR A 221 -7.58 3.50 2.89
C TYR A 221 -6.27 2.99 3.51
N ILE A 222 -6.39 2.32 4.65
CA ILE A 222 -5.25 1.76 5.39
C ILE A 222 -5.38 0.24 5.43
N ASP A 223 -4.41 -0.47 4.84
CA ASP A 223 -4.30 -1.92 4.96
C ASP A 223 -3.48 -2.31 6.20
N SER A 224 -3.81 -3.44 6.82
CA SER A 224 -3.11 -3.91 8.02
C SER A 224 -1.85 -4.73 7.73
N GLY A 225 -1.54 -5.00 6.47
CA GLY A 225 -0.30 -5.60 6.02
C GLY A 225 -0.13 -7.10 6.24
N LEU A 226 0.91 -7.63 5.61
CA LEU A 226 1.23 -9.07 5.55
C LEU A 226 2.24 -9.53 6.60
N GLY A 227 2.91 -8.62 7.29
CA GLY A 227 3.94 -8.91 8.29
C GLY A 227 3.60 -8.43 9.68
N CYS A 228 4.60 -8.48 10.51
CA CYS A 228 4.61 -7.91 11.84
C CYS A 228 5.90 -7.12 11.99
N SER A 229 5.84 -5.99 12.65
CA SER A 229 7.02 -5.18 12.97
C SER A 229 7.82 -5.82 14.14
N VAL A 230 8.22 -5.04 15.13
CA VAL A 230 9.12 -5.42 16.22
C VAL A 230 8.73 -6.71 16.95
N GLN A 231 7.44 -6.95 17.14
CA GLN A 231 6.92 -8.17 17.80
C GLN A 231 6.06 -8.99 16.83
N PRO A 232 6.30 -10.30 16.68
CA PRO A 232 5.54 -11.17 15.78
C PRO A 232 4.19 -11.56 16.39
N ILE A 233 3.45 -10.58 16.89
CA ILE A 233 2.18 -10.78 17.61
C ILE A 233 1.07 -10.03 16.86
N ARG A 234 0.01 -10.77 16.51
CA ARG A 234 -1.27 -10.20 16.08
C ARG A 234 -2.41 -10.89 16.83
N PHE A 235 -3.34 -10.10 17.34
CA PHE A 235 -4.55 -10.59 18.02
C PHE A 235 -5.78 -9.94 17.42
N LEU A 236 -6.76 -10.75 17.00
CA LEU A 236 -7.97 -10.36 16.26
C LEU A 236 -7.68 -9.47 15.03
N ASN A 237 -6.51 -9.68 14.43
CA ASN A 237 -5.99 -8.85 13.35
C ASN A 237 -5.09 -9.67 12.41
N LYS A 238 -5.72 -10.57 11.67
CA LYS A 238 -5.02 -11.46 10.74
C LYS A 238 -4.30 -10.67 9.65
N VAL A 239 -3.08 -11.09 9.28
CA VAL A 239 -2.35 -10.53 8.15
C VAL A 239 -3.17 -10.61 6.87
N GLN A 240 -3.05 -9.60 6.02
CA GLN A 240 -3.87 -9.47 4.81
C GLN A 240 -3.12 -8.73 3.70
N PHE A 241 -3.63 -8.86 2.51
CA PHE A 241 -3.48 -7.90 1.44
C PHE A 241 -4.86 -7.48 0.93
N SER A 242 -4.95 -6.35 0.26
CA SER A 242 -6.24 -5.84 -0.20
C SER A 242 -6.44 -6.00 -1.69
N TYR A 243 -7.67 -6.36 -2.06
CA TYR A 243 -8.18 -6.30 -3.42
C TYR A 243 -9.20 -5.16 -3.50
N ILE A 244 -8.80 -4.09 -4.15
CA ILE A 244 -9.54 -2.83 -4.25
C ILE A 244 -10.11 -2.74 -5.64
N ILE A 245 -11.40 -2.40 -5.74
CA ILE A 245 -12.08 -2.16 -7.01
C ILE A 245 -12.62 -0.73 -6.99
N VAL A 246 -12.17 0.09 -7.93
CA VAL A 246 -12.73 1.43 -8.16
C VAL A 246 -13.71 1.32 -9.32
N LYS A 247 -14.99 1.60 -9.07
CA LYS A 247 -16.08 1.50 -10.05
C LYS A 247 -16.54 2.87 -10.53
N GLY A 248 -16.79 2.99 -11.82
CA GLY A 248 -17.41 4.17 -12.39
C GLY A 248 -18.89 4.28 -12.05
N GLU A 249 -19.35 5.52 -11.88
CA GLU A 249 -20.77 5.86 -11.65
C GLU A 249 -21.37 6.78 -12.73
N ARG A 250 -20.53 7.33 -13.63
CA ARG A 250 -20.92 8.30 -14.66
C ARG A 250 -21.64 7.68 -15.84
#